data_6289d1d745521217d6b086b8ace977b4
#
_entry.id   6289d1d745521217d6b086b8ace977b4
#
_cell.length_a   1.000
_cell.length_b   1.000
_cell.length_c   1.000
_cell.angle_alpha   90.00
_cell.angle_beta   90.00
_cell.angle_gamma   90.00
#
_symmetry.space_group_name_H-M   'P 1'
#
loop_
_entity.id
_entity.type
_entity.pdbx_description
1 polymer ?
#
loop_
_entity_poly.entity_id
_entity_poly.type
_entity_poly.pdbx_seq_one_letter_code
_entity_poly.pdbx_strand_id
1 'polypeptide(L)'
;MIAHRPFIPTLLLPLLALTATAQVPEAEPTLSGEMTLSQCITYAQRHSPDLIPARVQMEQLEVQEESARMNFLPDLNAGVGQNFSFGYTQGHDKVLRKNNGSSTGLSVSTSLSLFEGGARWWALKSSREALESKDYILDEVEDRIALTVASSYVGVLLAQQIVEVAEENLSLSLMQQKRVDAQVEAGKLAPSEQLKMRTQVGQDRLALNEAKSDLDRAMRVLRLDMGITEEGETFTVPQEDPESVIARLERESPYHAAPEWTNPSLRLAQLRYDLSSYDVKRAKAGYMPRLSLSGGYSNGYFYYFGDEIPNKSFGDQLKSNGQYTIGLSLSIPIFNRGQVRASVRQAELQRESALGQLIQQQFSEQRNITLATADLRKAEESYRLSKDNVEVAQESLDMTEKEYNAGRITAYEWEQSKNKLIGAKSQYLQSVYTRLLRSINLTYYLTGTLPR
;
A
#
# COMPACT_ATOMS: atom_id res chain seq x y z
N MET A 1 -58.21 11.49 -48.13
CA MET A 1 -57.11 12.34 -47.65
C MET A 1 -57.32 12.57 -46.19
N ILE A 2 -56.86 11.71 -45.32
CA ILE A 2 -56.77 11.95 -43.89
C ILE A 2 -55.53 11.15 -43.44
N ALA A 3 -54.50 11.90 -43.01
CA ALA A 3 -53.21 11.36 -42.61
C ALA A 3 -53.29 10.81 -41.18
N HIS A 4 -53.04 9.52 -41.00
CA HIS A 4 -52.80 8.90 -39.70
C HIS A 4 -51.32 9.07 -39.32
N ARG A 5 -51.06 9.93 -38.31
CA ARG A 5 -49.80 9.98 -37.61
C ARG A 5 -49.70 8.81 -36.64
N PRO A 6 -48.57 8.08 -36.59
CA PRO A 6 -48.34 7.05 -35.57
C PRO A 6 -48.04 7.75 -34.21
N PHE A 7 -48.78 7.38 -33.19
CA PHE A 7 -48.55 7.75 -31.79
C PHE A 7 -47.38 6.89 -31.29
N ILE A 8 -46.22 7.50 -31.05
CA ILE A 8 -45.10 6.88 -30.37
C ILE A 8 -45.27 7.17 -28.87
N PRO A 9 -45.47 6.18 -28.00
CA PRO A 9 -45.44 6.40 -26.56
C PRO A 9 -44.00 6.62 -26.13
N THR A 10 -43.67 7.84 -25.80
CA THR A 10 -42.39 8.19 -25.16
C THR A 10 -42.38 7.60 -23.75
N LEU A 11 -41.65 6.51 -23.58
CA LEU A 11 -41.36 5.94 -22.27
C LEU A 11 -40.34 6.86 -21.59
N LEU A 12 -40.80 7.78 -20.76
CA LEU A 12 -39.97 8.58 -19.88
C LEU A 12 -39.47 7.65 -18.76
N LEU A 13 -38.24 7.15 -18.89
CA LEU A 13 -37.47 6.64 -17.73
C LEU A 13 -37.08 7.87 -16.88
N PRO A 14 -37.38 7.86 -15.58
CA PRO A 14 -36.79 8.87 -14.70
C PRO A 14 -35.30 8.58 -14.57
N LEU A 15 -34.49 9.47 -15.12
CA LEU A 15 -33.05 9.53 -14.86
C LEU A 15 -32.91 9.97 -13.40
N LEU A 16 -32.69 9.01 -12.49
CA LEU A 16 -32.25 9.32 -11.14
C LEU A 16 -30.86 9.93 -11.26
N ALA A 17 -30.78 11.26 -11.25
CA ALA A 17 -29.57 12.00 -11.06
C ALA A 17 -29.07 11.70 -9.62
N LEU A 18 -28.12 10.80 -9.46
CA LEU A 18 -27.30 10.75 -8.26
C LEU A 18 -26.52 12.07 -8.21
N THR A 19 -27.00 13.01 -7.40
CA THR A 19 -26.21 14.14 -6.96
C THR A 19 -25.16 13.58 -6.00
N ALA A 20 -23.96 13.29 -6.51
CA ALA A 20 -22.78 13.15 -5.68
C ALA A 20 -22.59 14.52 -4.98
N THR A 21 -22.97 14.61 -3.72
CA THR A 21 -22.54 15.70 -2.85
C THR A 21 -21.02 15.51 -2.69
N ALA A 22 -20.25 16.29 -3.44
CA ALA A 22 -18.84 16.49 -3.15
C ALA A 22 -18.79 17.03 -1.72
N GLN A 23 -18.35 16.19 -0.78
CA GLN A 23 -17.93 16.65 0.53
C GLN A 23 -16.79 17.62 0.29
N VAL A 24 -17.02 18.89 0.65
CA VAL A 24 -15.96 19.89 0.74
C VAL A 24 -14.93 19.32 1.73
N PRO A 25 -13.68 19.15 1.34
CA PRO A 25 -12.67 18.69 2.28
C PRO A 25 -12.64 19.67 3.46
N GLU A 26 -12.83 19.16 4.67
CA GLU A 26 -12.56 19.91 5.89
C GLU A 26 -11.15 20.50 5.78
N ALA A 27 -11.01 21.82 6.04
CA ALA A 27 -9.73 22.50 5.94
C ALA A 27 -8.71 21.76 6.78
N GLU A 28 -7.71 21.18 6.12
CA GLU A 28 -6.65 20.43 6.78
C GLU A 28 -5.91 21.34 7.76
N PRO A 29 -5.54 20.83 8.95
CA PRO A 29 -4.75 21.61 9.89
C PRO A 29 -3.42 21.95 9.21
N THR A 30 -3.17 23.23 9.02
CA THR A 30 -1.88 23.73 8.51
C THR A 30 -0.76 23.19 9.41
N LEU A 31 0.11 22.36 8.85
CA LEU A 31 1.29 21.84 9.53
C LEU A 31 2.23 23.00 9.86
N SER A 32 2.21 23.46 11.09
CA SER A 32 3.09 24.52 11.56
C SER A 32 3.62 24.18 12.95
N GLY A 33 4.93 24.23 13.11
CA GLY A 33 5.58 24.00 14.39
C GLY A 33 6.50 22.79 14.42
N GLU A 34 6.90 22.36 15.62
CA GLU A 34 7.72 21.18 15.84
C GLU A 34 6.85 19.92 15.82
N MET A 35 7.28 18.89 15.08
CA MET A 35 6.61 17.59 14.99
C MET A 35 7.47 16.48 15.57
N THR A 36 6.92 15.77 16.55
CA THR A 36 7.53 14.55 17.09
C THR A 36 7.36 13.35 16.14
N LEU A 37 8.14 12.29 16.35
CA LEU A 37 8.03 11.04 15.55
C LEU A 37 6.60 10.50 15.53
N SER A 38 5.93 10.43 16.68
CA SER A 38 4.55 9.95 16.79
C SER A 38 3.56 10.80 15.99
N GLN A 39 3.73 12.11 15.98
CA GLN A 39 2.90 13.02 15.19
C GLN A 39 3.14 12.85 13.69
N CYS A 40 4.40 12.71 13.27
CA CYS A 40 4.75 12.43 11.86
C CYS A 40 4.14 11.12 11.37
N ILE A 41 4.22 10.04 12.17
CA ILE A 41 3.62 8.75 11.86
C ILE A 41 2.10 8.88 11.76
N THR A 42 1.45 9.49 12.76
CA THR A 42 -0.02 9.66 12.76
C THR A 42 -0.51 10.46 11.56
N TYR A 43 0.23 11.49 11.17
CA TYR A 43 -0.08 12.27 9.98
C TYR A 43 0.05 11.42 8.71
N ALA A 44 1.18 10.72 8.55
CA ALA A 44 1.44 9.87 7.40
C ALA A 44 0.40 8.75 7.24
N GLN A 45 -0.03 8.12 8.33
CA GLN A 45 -1.09 7.10 8.36
C GLN A 45 -2.49 7.63 7.96
N ARG A 46 -2.66 8.94 7.85
CA ARG A 46 -3.92 9.55 7.36
C ARG A 46 -3.83 10.04 5.93
N HIS A 47 -2.66 10.55 5.53
CA HIS A 47 -2.48 11.33 4.30
C HIS A 47 -1.60 10.65 3.25
N SER A 48 -0.87 9.59 3.60
CA SER A 48 0.00 8.91 2.64
C SER A 48 -0.78 8.35 1.42
N PRO A 49 -0.33 8.62 0.20
CA PRO A 49 -0.90 8.02 -1.01
C PRO A 49 -0.86 6.49 -1.03
N ASP A 50 0.04 5.87 -0.27
CA ASP A 50 0.17 4.41 -0.14
C ASP A 50 -1.07 3.74 0.48
N LEU A 51 -1.93 4.50 1.17
CA LEU A 51 -3.20 4.02 1.72
C LEU A 51 -4.29 3.84 0.65
N ILE A 52 -4.19 4.54 -0.48
CA ILE A 52 -5.23 4.51 -1.53
C ILE A 52 -5.46 3.09 -2.05
N PRO A 53 -4.43 2.31 -2.46
CA PRO A 53 -4.61 0.94 -2.90
C PRO A 53 -5.23 0.03 -1.83
N ALA A 54 -4.85 0.20 -0.55
CA ALA A 54 -5.40 -0.57 0.55
C ALA A 54 -6.90 -0.28 0.75
N ARG A 55 -7.30 0.99 0.76
CA ARG A 55 -8.70 1.40 0.87
C ARG A 55 -9.54 0.87 -0.31
N VAL A 56 -9.04 0.98 -1.54
CA VAL A 56 -9.70 0.41 -2.72
C VAL A 56 -9.84 -1.11 -2.59
N GLN A 57 -8.82 -1.80 -2.09
CA GLN A 57 -8.90 -3.25 -1.86
C GLN A 57 -9.95 -3.61 -0.80
N MET A 58 -10.09 -2.82 0.27
CA MET A 58 -11.14 -2.99 1.27
C MET A 58 -12.54 -2.82 0.65
N GLU A 59 -12.76 -1.77 -0.14
CA GLU A 59 -14.03 -1.57 -0.87
C GLU A 59 -14.33 -2.73 -1.83
N GLN A 60 -13.30 -3.26 -2.52
CA GLN A 60 -13.47 -4.44 -3.38
C GLN A 60 -13.94 -5.66 -2.60
N LEU A 61 -13.46 -5.89 -1.37
CA LEU A 61 -13.92 -6.98 -0.52
C LEU A 61 -15.39 -6.78 -0.08
N GLU A 62 -15.80 -5.56 0.22
CA GLU A 62 -17.19 -5.24 0.55
C GLU A 62 -18.11 -5.50 -0.65
N VAL A 63 -17.76 -5.05 -1.84
CA VAL A 63 -18.50 -5.31 -3.08
C VAL A 63 -18.55 -6.80 -3.40
N GLN A 64 -17.47 -7.55 -3.15
CA GLN A 64 -17.44 -9.00 -3.35
C GLN A 64 -18.39 -9.73 -2.38
N GLU A 65 -18.45 -9.35 -1.10
CA GLU A 65 -19.39 -9.92 -0.13
C GLU A 65 -20.83 -9.60 -0.52
N GLU A 66 -21.12 -8.34 -0.86
CA GLU A 66 -22.43 -7.93 -1.33
C GLU A 66 -22.86 -8.71 -2.58
N SER A 67 -21.98 -8.82 -3.58
CA SER A 67 -22.23 -9.62 -4.79
C SER A 67 -22.49 -11.09 -4.47
N ALA A 68 -21.70 -11.69 -3.55
CA ALA A 68 -21.91 -13.07 -3.13
C ALA A 68 -23.26 -13.27 -2.42
N ARG A 69 -23.73 -12.27 -1.66
CA ARG A 69 -25.04 -12.25 -1.03
C ARG A 69 -26.16 -12.07 -2.03
N MET A 70 -25.99 -11.12 -2.99
CA MET A 70 -26.97 -10.87 -4.04
C MET A 70 -27.17 -12.05 -4.99
N ASN A 71 -26.18 -12.93 -5.14
CA ASN A 71 -26.31 -14.16 -5.92
C ASN A 71 -27.39 -15.16 -5.39
N PHE A 72 -27.95 -14.90 -4.21
CA PHE A 72 -29.10 -15.67 -3.68
C PHE A 72 -30.45 -15.10 -4.14
N LEU A 73 -30.47 -13.93 -4.77
CA LEU A 73 -31.68 -13.33 -5.33
C LEU A 73 -31.91 -13.78 -6.78
N PRO A 74 -33.16 -13.73 -7.27
CA PRO A 74 -33.43 -13.95 -8.68
C PRO A 74 -32.86 -12.81 -9.53
N ASP A 75 -32.40 -13.11 -10.72
CA ASP A 75 -32.09 -12.11 -11.75
C ASP A 75 -33.37 -11.67 -12.46
N LEU A 76 -33.35 -10.53 -13.14
CA LEU A 76 -34.42 -10.05 -14.00
C LEU A 76 -33.82 -9.44 -15.25
N ASN A 77 -34.16 -10.04 -16.39
CA ASN A 77 -33.63 -9.65 -17.69
C ASN A 77 -34.79 -9.31 -18.65
N ALA A 78 -34.64 -8.23 -19.41
CA ALA A 78 -35.53 -7.89 -20.48
C ALA A 78 -34.79 -7.89 -21.81
N GLY A 79 -35.39 -8.45 -22.84
CA GLY A 79 -34.80 -8.55 -24.16
C GLY A 79 -35.79 -8.16 -25.26
N VAL A 80 -35.29 -7.48 -26.29
CA VAL A 80 -35.99 -7.20 -27.52
C VAL A 80 -35.10 -7.70 -28.65
N GLY A 81 -35.66 -8.55 -29.51
CA GLY A 81 -34.94 -9.08 -30.64
C GLY A 81 -35.72 -8.86 -31.95
N GLN A 82 -35.06 -8.46 -33.01
CA GLN A 82 -35.61 -8.40 -34.36
C GLN A 82 -34.87 -9.39 -35.24
N ASN A 83 -35.63 -10.27 -35.89
CA ASN A 83 -35.06 -11.28 -36.79
C ASN A 83 -35.75 -11.19 -38.15
N PHE A 84 -34.97 -11.33 -39.23
CA PHE A 84 -35.46 -11.42 -40.58
C PHE A 84 -35.13 -12.83 -41.12
N SER A 85 -36.12 -13.51 -41.62
CA SER A 85 -35.97 -14.87 -42.22
C SER A 85 -36.33 -14.84 -43.69
N PHE A 86 -35.49 -15.47 -44.47
CA PHE A 86 -35.68 -15.63 -45.91
C PHE A 86 -35.44 -17.11 -46.29
N GLY A 87 -36.39 -17.70 -46.98
CA GLY A 87 -36.25 -19.09 -47.41
C GLY A 87 -37.54 -19.89 -47.35
N TYR A 88 -37.41 -21.21 -47.30
CA TYR A 88 -38.54 -22.14 -47.24
C TYR A 88 -38.52 -22.88 -45.92
N THR A 89 -39.69 -23.02 -45.30
CA THR A 89 -39.86 -23.84 -44.09
C THR A 89 -40.87 -24.94 -44.38
N GLN A 90 -40.58 -26.16 -43.97
CA GLN A 90 -41.50 -27.29 -44.08
C GLN A 90 -42.47 -27.27 -42.89
N GLY A 91 -43.78 -27.14 -43.18
CA GLY A 91 -44.83 -27.25 -42.19
C GLY A 91 -45.02 -28.68 -41.67
N HIS A 92 -45.88 -28.85 -40.66
CA HIS A 92 -46.27 -30.16 -40.11
C HIS A 92 -46.92 -31.08 -41.20
N ASP A 93 -47.51 -30.48 -42.20
CA ASP A 93 -48.13 -31.11 -43.37
C ASP A 93 -47.10 -31.54 -44.43
N LYS A 94 -45.79 -31.43 -44.15
CA LYS A 94 -44.66 -31.67 -45.03
C LYS A 94 -44.65 -30.81 -46.30
N VAL A 95 -45.45 -29.76 -46.39
CA VAL A 95 -45.45 -28.82 -47.51
C VAL A 95 -44.39 -27.74 -47.27
N LEU A 96 -43.53 -27.52 -48.28
CA LEU A 96 -42.56 -26.40 -48.28
C LEU A 96 -43.29 -25.09 -48.57
N ARG A 97 -43.27 -24.20 -47.64
CA ARG A 97 -43.82 -22.83 -47.78
C ARG A 97 -42.72 -21.79 -47.70
N LYS A 98 -42.85 -20.77 -48.52
CA LYS A 98 -41.94 -19.63 -48.47
C LYS A 98 -42.18 -18.88 -47.15
N ASN A 99 -41.10 -18.81 -46.32
CA ASN A 99 -41.17 -18.16 -45.02
C ASN A 99 -40.29 -16.92 -45.02
N ASN A 100 -40.65 -15.93 -45.85
CA ASN A 100 -39.97 -14.65 -45.86
C ASN A 100 -40.75 -13.74 -44.93
N GLY A 101 -40.07 -13.22 -43.91
CA GLY A 101 -40.74 -12.37 -42.95
C GLY A 101 -39.80 -11.77 -41.94
N SER A 102 -40.36 -10.98 -41.06
CA SER A 102 -39.68 -10.45 -39.90
C SER A 102 -40.40 -10.85 -38.61
N SER A 103 -39.64 -11.07 -37.55
CA SER A 103 -40.19 -11.30 -36.22
C SER A 103 -39.54 -10.37 -35.19
N THR A 104 -40.37 -9.73 -34.42
CA THR A 104 -39.94 -8.93 -33.26
C THR A 104 -40.33 -9.73 -32.02
N GLY A 105 -39.33 -10.13 -31.23
CA GLY A 105 -39.54 -10.80 -29.93
C GLY A 105 -39.34 -9.84 -28.78
N LEU A 106 -40.26 -9.88 -27.83
CA LEU A 106 -40.17 -9.21 -26.57
C LEU A 106 -40.14 -10.27 -25.48
N SER A 107 -39.17 -10.18 -24.53
CA SER A 107 -39.10 -11.13 -23.42
C SER A 107 -38.68 -10.43 -22.13
N VAL A 108 -39.26 -10.90 -21.04
CA VAL A 108 -38.82 -10.63 -19.68
C VAL A 108 -38.62 -11.97 -19.00
N SER A 109 -37.44 -12.23 -18.47
CA SER A 109 -37.11 -13.51 -17.84
C SER A 109 -36.43 -13.30 -16.49
N THR A 110 -36.69 -14.24 -15.61
CA THR A 110 -36.06 -14.31 -14.29
C THR A 110 -35.59 -15.73 -14.04
N SER A 111 -34.46 -15.87 -13.36
CA SER A 111 -33.96 -17.17 -12.91
C SER A 111 -33.45 -17.12 -11.49
N LEU A 112 -33.64 -18.20 -10.76
CA LEU A 112 -33.15 -18.37 -9.41
C LEU A 112 -32.56 -19.79 -9.28
N SER A 113 -31.29 -19.88 -8.95
CA SER A 113 -30.72 -21.16 -8.58
C SER A 113 -31.13 -21.52 -7.17
N LEU A 114 -31.91 -22.59 -7.01
CA LEU A 114 -32.37 -23.08 -5.70
C LEU A 114 -31.31 -23.91 -4.99
N PHE A 115 -30.55 -24.71 -5.74
CA PHE A 115 -29.50 -25.56 -5.22
C PHE A 115 -28.36 -25.76 -6.26
N GLU A 116 -27.12 -25.62 -5.81
CA GLU A 116 -25.90 -25.78 -6.61
C GLU A 116 -24.81 -26.56 -5.84
N GLY A 117 -25.21 -27.58 -5.09
CA GLY A 117 -24.26 -28.35 -4.30
C GLY A 117 -23.58 -27.58 -3.17
N GLY A 118 -24.13 -26.45 -2.76
CA GLY A 118 -23.55 -25.56 -1.75
C GLY A 118 -22.50 -24.56 -2.28
N ALA A 119 -22.27 -24.50 -3.61
CA ALA A 119 -21.24 -23.62 -4.19
C ALA A 119 -21.40 -22.14 -3.77
N ARG A 120 -22.63 -21.59 -3.83
CA ARG A 120 -22.94 -20.22 -3.43
C ARG A 120 -22.75 -19.98 -1.93
N TRP A 121 -23.08 -20.98 -1.11
CA TRP A 121 -22.88 -20.87 0.33
C TRP A 121 -21.40 -20.80 0.69
N TRP A 122 -20.56 -21.65 0.05
CA TRP A 122 -19.11 -21.59 0.26
C TRP A 122 -18.51 -20.28 -0.30
N ALA A 123 -19.03 -19.77 -1.41
CA ALA A 123 -18.61 -18.48 -1.96
C ALA A 123 -18.94 -17.33 -0.99
N LEU A 124 -20.15 -17.29 -0.44
CA LEU A 124 -20.54 -16.28 0.54
C LEU A 124 -19.73 -16.40 1.84
N LYS A 125 -19.46 -17.61 2.31
CA LYS A 125 -18.63 -17.80 3.49
C LYS A 125 -17.20 -17.32 3.24
N SER A 126 -16.64 -17.65 2.09
CA SER A 126 -15.31 -17.21 1.68
C SER A 126 -15.22 -15.67 1.59
N SER A 127 -16.20 -14.99 0.99
CA SER A 127 -16.20 -13.55 0.88
C SER A 127 -16.38 -12.83 2.23
N ARG A 128 -17.15 -13.40 3.16
CA ARG A 128 -17.28 -12.87 4.52
C ARG A 128 -15.98 -12.96 5.30
N GLU A 129 -15.32 -14.13 5.28
CA GLU A 129 -14.01 -14.28 5.94
C GLU A 129 -12.94 -13.40 5.25
N ALA A 130 -13.02 -13.23 3.92
CA ALA A 130 -12.14 -12.29 3.22
C ALA A 130 -12.39 -10.85 3.66
N LEU A 131 -13.65 -10.46 3.91
CA LEU A 131 -13.98 -9.13 4.41
C LEU A 131 -13.45 -8.88 5.82
N GLU A 132 -13.41 -9.89 6.69
CA GLU A 132 -12.81 -9.79 8.03
C GLU A 132 -11.31 -9.47 8.00
N SER A 133 -10.65 -9.65 6.83
CA SER A 133 -9.23 -9.33 6.67
C SER A 133 -8.94 -7.85 6.43
N LYS A 134 -9.96 -7.02 6.24
CA LYS A 134 -9.79 -5.62 5.85
C LYS A 134 -8.89 -4.84 6.82
N ASP A 135 -9.04 -5.08 8.12
CA ASP A 135 -8.25 -4.41 9.14
C ASP A 135 -6.76 -4.79 9.03
N TYR A 136 -6.45 -6.08 8.80
CA TYR A 136 -5.06 -6.53 8.60
C TYR A 136 -4.41 -5.98 7.33
N ILE A 137 -5.21 -5.72 6.28
CA ILE A 137 -4.70 -5.08 5.05
C ILE A 137 -4.30 -3.64 5.32
N LEU A 138 -5.10 -2.93 6.11
CA LEU A 138 -4.81 -1.56 6.51
C LEU A 138 -3.60 -1.51 7.43
N ASP A 139 -3.60 -2.34 8.49
CA ASP A 139 -2.50 -2.43 9.46
C ASP A 139 -1.16 -2.69 8.77
N GLU A 140 -1.10 -3.63 7.79
CA GLU A 140 0.14 -3.93 7.04
C GLU A 140 0.70 -2.70 6.32
N VAL A 141 -0.17 -1.87 5.74
CA VAL A 141 0.25 -0.65 5.03
C VAL A 141 0.61 0.45 6.02
N GLU A 142 -0.16 0.64 7.09
CA GLU A 142 0.12 1.61 8.15
C GLU A 142 1.45 1.32 8.85
N ASP A 143 1.76 0.06 9.14
CA ASP A 143 3.02 -0.37 9.72
C ASP A 143 4.20 -0.07 8.79
N ARG A 144 4.05 -0.33 7.48
CA ARG A 144 5.09 -0.01 6.50
C ARG A 144 5.33 1.49 6.41
N ILE A 145 4.29 2.30 6.38
CA ILE A 145 4.39 3.76 6.39
C ILE A 145 5.10 4.22 7.66
N ALA A 146 4.70 3.70 8.81
CA ALA A 146 5.27 4.07 10.09
C ALA A 146 6.78 3.76 10.19
N LEU A 147 7.23 2.59 9.71
CA LEU A 147 8.65 2.23 9.65
C LEU A 147 9.44 3.12 8.68
N THR A 148 8.85 3.46 7.53
CA THR A 148 9.47 4.37 6.55
C THR A 148 9.65 5.76 7.14
N VAL A 149 8.60 6.32 7.74
CA VAL A 149 8.64 7.64 8.40
C VAL A 149 9.62 7.64 9.58
N ALA A 150 9.66 6.56 10.38
CA ALA A 150 10.62 6.46 11.48
C ALA A 150 12.08 6.47 10.97
N SER A 151 12.35 5.80 9.86
CA SER A 151 13.68 5.80 9.24
C SER A 151 14.09 7.18 8.75
N SER A 152 13.19 7.89 8.05
CA SER A 152 13.42 9.24 7.54
C SER A 152 13.56 10.26 8.67
N TYR A 153 12.74 10.14 9.72
CA TYR A 153 12.80 11.00 10.91
C TYR A 153 14.16 10.87 11.62
N VAL A 154 14.64 9.63 11.86
CA VAL A 154 15.96 9.37 12.44
C VAL A 154 17.07 9.92 11.53
N GLY A 155 16.88 9.85 10.20
CA GLY A 155 17.78 10.48 9.23
C GLY A 155 17.88 12.00 9.39
N VAL A 156 16.76 12.67 9.66
CA VAL A 156 16.75 14.13 9.95
C VAL A 156 17.49 14.44 11.25
N LEU A 157 17.23 13.68 12.33
CA LEU A 157 17.94 13.86 13.60
C LEU A 157 19.46 13.74 13.42
N LEU A 158 19.93 12.73 12.70
CA LEU A 158 21.35 12.57 12.39
C LEU A 158 21.89 13.76 11.60
N ALA A 159 21.17 14.20 10.55
CA ALA A 159 21.60 15.31 9.72
C ALA A 159 21.71 16.63 10.52
N GLN A 160 20.79 16.89 11.46
CA GLN A 160 20.86 18.04 12.39
C GLN A 160 22.16 18.01 13.21
N GLN A 161 22.50 16.86 13.77
CA GLN A 161 23.71 16.70 14.57
C GLN A 161 25.00 16.82 13.74
N ILE A 162 25.01 16.37 12.50
CA ILE A 162 26.16 16.55 11.59
C ILE A 162 26.36 18.05 11.24
N VAL A 163 25.27 18.81 11.07
CA VAL A 163 25.37 20.27 10.88
C VAL A 163 26.02 20.92 12.10
N GLU A 164 25.61 20.55 13.31
CA GLU A 164 26.19 21.08 14.54
C GLU A 164 27.69 20.81 14.66
N VAL A 165 28.13 19.58 14.37
CA VAL A 165 29.54 19.21 14.33
C VAL A 165 30.32 20.00 13.28
N ALA A 166 29.72 20.23 12.10
CA ALA A 166 30.35 21.02 11.05
C ALA A 166 30.45 22.52 11.42
N GLU A 167 29.46 23.07 12.13
CA GLU A 167 29.51 24.45 12.64
C GLU A 167 30.57 24.60 13.73
N GLU A 168 30.66 23.66 14.67
CA GLU A 168 31.73 23.61 15.66
C GLU A 168 33.12 23.56 15.01
N ASN A 169 33.30 22.65 14.02
CA ASN A 169 34.53 22.52 13.27
C ASN A 169 34.95 23.83 12.58
N LEU A 170 34.03 24.49 11.87
CA LEU A 170 34.31 25.76 11.19
C LEU A 170 34.67 26.85 12.20
N SER A 171 33.98 26.91 13.35
CA SER A 171 34.27 27.87 14.43
C SER A 171 35.68 27.71 14.94
N LEU A 172 36.13 26.48 15.22
CA LEU A 172 37.50 26.17 15.66
C LEU A 172 38.53 26.59 14.60
N SER A 173 38.29 26.29 13.32
CA SER A 173 39.19 26.68 12.25
C SER A 173 39.29 28.22 12.06
N LEU A 174 38.18 28.92 12.21
CA LEU A 174 38.18 30.40 12.16
C LEU A 174 38.95 31.04 13.35
N MET A 175 38.84 30.47 14.56
CA MET A 175 39.62 30.91 15.71
C MET A 175 41.12 30.66 15.45
N GLN A 176 41.47 29.50 14.94
CA GLN A 176 42.85 29.16 14.62
C GLN A 176 43.41 30.03 13.50
N GLN A 177 42.63 30.34 12.46
CA GLN A 177 43.03 31.26 11.40
C GLN A 177 43.41 32.64 11.97
N LYS A 178 42.57 33.22 12.85
CA LYS A 178 42.88 34.50 13.49
C LYS A 178 44.20 34.47 14.29
N ARG A 179 44.48 33.32 14.94
CA ARG A 179 45.74 33.14 15.68
C ARG A 179 46.95 33.08 14.77
N VAL A 180 46.84 32.32 13.65
CA VAL A 180 47.90 32.22 12.66
C VAL A 180 48.15 33.56 11.96
N ASP A 181 47.07 34.28 11.57
CA ASP A 181 47.16 35.60 10.95
C ASP A 181 47.95 36.58 11.83
N ALA A 182 47.63 36.64 13.15
CA ALA A 182 48.35 37.48 14.10
C ALA A 182 49.85 37.08 14.28
N GLN A 183 50.16 35.77 14.21
CA GLN A 183 51.55 35.27 14.29
C GLN A 183 52.37 35.60 13.04
N VAL A 184 51.75 35.57 11.86
CA VAL A 184 52.40 35.96 10.60
C VAL A 184 52.65 37.47 10.57
N GLU A 185 51.68 38.29 11.01
CA GLU A 185 51.84 39.72 11.15
C GLU A 185 52.97 40.09 12.09
N ALA A 186 53.12 39.34 13.19
CA ALA A 186 54.21 39.48 14.18
C ALA A 186 55.56 38.89 13.67
N GLY A 187 55.65 38.38 12.44
CA GLY A 187 56.82 37.78 11.87
C GLY A 187 57.26 36.43 12.51
N LYS A 188 56.38 35.79 13.27
CA LYS A 188 56.65 34.53 13.98
C LYS A 188 56.39 33.26 13.11
N LEU A 189 55.53 33.39 12.08
CA LEU A 189 55.20 32.34 11.15
C LEU A 189 55.40 32.79 9.67
N ALA A 190 55.62 31.82 8.83
CA ALA A 190 55.74 32.09 7.39
C ALA A 190 54.36 32.40 6.75
N PRO A 191 54.29 33.30 5.75
CA PRO A 191 53.04 33.58 5.00
C PRO A 191 52.38 32.36 4.38
N SER A 192 53.12 31.29 4.14
CA SER A 192 52.60 29.99 3.63
C SER A 192 51.66 29.35 4.61
N GLU A 193 51.85 29.48 5.93
CA GLU A 193 50.98 28.92 6.94
C GLU A 193 49.60 29.63 6.96
N GLN A 194 49.57 30.95 6.72
CA GLN A 194 48.31 31.67 6.54
C GLN A 194 47.52 31.15 5.34
N LEU A 195 48.19 30.88 4.20
CA LEU A 195 47.49 30.33 3.02
C LEU A 195 46.95 28.91 3.25
N LYS A 196 47.72 28.07 3.95
CA LYS A 196 47.23 26.71 4.36
C LYS A 196 45.99 26.81 5.21
N MET A 197 46.01 27.70 6.23
CA MET A 197 44.86 27.87 7.15
C MET A 197 43.64 28.43 6.41
N ARG A 198 43.79 29.35 5.49
CA ARG A 198 42.71 29.86 4.63
C ARG A 198 42.12 28.72 3.75
N THR A 199 42.94 27.85 3.23
CA THR A 199 42.47 26.67 2.47
C THR A 199 41.65 25.78 3.33
N GLN A 200 42.07 25.49 4.59
CA GLN A 200 41.36 24.66 5.53
C GLN A 200 39.99 25.26 5.90
N VAL A 201 39.95 26.56 6.23
CA VAL A 201 38.68 27.25 6.50
C VAL A 201 37.74 27.17 5.27
N GLY A 202 38.29 27.25 4.07
CA GLY A 202 37.54 27.04 2.83
C GLY A 202 36.92 25.65 2.74
N GLN A 203 37.67 24.62 3.09
CA GLN A 203 37.19 23.22 3.12
C GLN A 203 36.12 23.01 4.18
N ASP A 204 36.30 23.57 5.39
CA ASP A 204 35.31 23.46 6.47
C ASP A 204 34.00 24.21 6.17
N ARG A 205 34.08 25.33 5.41
CA ARG A 205 32.87 26.02 4.89
C ARG A 205 32.13 25.17 3.87
N LEU A 206 32.85 24.47 2.99
CA LEU A 206 32.23 23.55 2.05
C LEU A 206 31.56 22.39 2.78
N ALA A 207 32.23 21.78 3.77
CA ALA A 207 31.66 20.70 4.57
C ALA A 207 30.39 21.13 5.31
N LEU A 208 30.36 22.36 5.88
CA LEU A 208 29.15 22.90 6.51
C LEU A 208 28.02 23.10 5.49
N ASN A 209 28.34 23.62 4.29
CA ASN A 209 27.32 23.79 3.26
C ASN A 209 26.77 22.46 2.76
N GLU A 210 27.60 21.42 2.63
CA GLU A 210 27.18 20.06 2.30
C GLU A 210 26.27 19.48 3.41
N ALA A 211 26.65 19.61 4.67
CA ALA A 211 25.84 19.16 5.80
C ALA A 211 24.45 19.85 5.84
N LYS A 212 24.38 21.16 5.57
CA LYS A 212 23.10 21.90 5.48
C LYS A 212 22.26 21.43 4.30
N SER A 213 22.88 21.15 3.16
CA SER A 213 22.17 20.61 2.00
C SER A 213 21.65 19.19 2.24
N ASP A 214 22.40 18.38 2.99
CA ASP A 214 21.98 17.03 3.39
C ASP A 214 20.82 17.07 4.38
N LEU A 215 20.81 18.03 5.31
CA LEU A 215 19.67 18.24 6.22
C LEU A 215 18.41 18.66 5.45
N ASP A 216 18.54 19.61 4.51
CA ASP A 216 17.41 20.03 3.66
C ASP A 216 16.87 18.85 2.86
N ARG A 217 17.76 18.02 2.31
CA ARG A 217 17.39 16.80 1.61
C ARG A 217 16.67 15.79 2.52
N ALA A 218 17.18 15.56 3.73
CA ALA A 218 16.57 14.65 4.70
C ALA A 218 15.16 15.12 5.10
N MET A 219 14.97 16.43 5.31
CA MET A 219 13.67 17.03 5.59
C MET A 219 12.70 16.86 4.41
N ARG A 220 13.16 17.00 3.17
CA ARG A 220 12.33 16.75 1.98
C ARG A 220 11.91 15.29 1.86
N VAL A 221 12.82 14.35 2.13
CA VAL A 221 12.51 12.91 2.14
C VAL A 221 11.45 12.61 3.18
N LEU A 222 11.61 13.12 4.41
CA LEU A 222 10.61 12.93 5.46
C LEU A 222 9.23 13.47 5.06
N ARG A 223 9.17 14.66 4.44
CA ARG A 223 7.89 15.21 3.93
C ARG A 223 7.25 14.32 2.90
N LEU A 224 8.03 13.83 1.93
CA LEU A 224 7.53 12.94 0.88
C LEU A 224 7.02 11.61 1.47
N ASP A 225 7.74 11.03 2.44
CA ASP A 225 7.33 9.81 3.12
C ASP A 225 6.06 10.01 3.96
N MET A 226 5.82 11.24 4.44
CA MET A 226 4.57 11.64 5.10
C MET A 226 3.42 11.92 4.11
N GLY A 227 3.68 11.94 2.80
CA GLY A 227 2.69 12.26 1.77
C GLY A 227 2.51 13.76 1.52
N ILE A 228 3.41 14.61 2.02
CA ILE A 228 3.37 16.05 1.84
C ILE A 228 4.10 16.41 0.54
N THR A 229 3.37 16.93 -0.45
CA THR A 229 3.92 17.32 -1.76
C THR A 229 3.97 18.84 -1.97
N GLU A 230 3.26 19.63 -1.16
CA GLU A 230 3.18 21.08 -1.29
C GLU A 230 4.33 21.80 -0.60
N GLU A 231 4.89 22.83 -1.27
CA GLU A 231 6.02 23.62 -0.75
C GLU A 231 5.63 24.58 0.39
N GLY A 232 4.33 24.73 0.68
CA GLY A 232 3.81 25.71 1.64
C GLY A 232 3.78 25.26 3.11
N GLU A 233 3.84 23.96 3.37
CA GLU A 233 3.74 23.41 4.72
C GLU A 233 5.14 23.19 5.33
N THR A 234 5.54 24.05 6.24
CA THR A 234 6.84 23.97 6.90
C THR A 234 6.66 23.55 8.35
N PHE A 235 7.18 22.37 8.67
CA PHE A 235 7.37 21.93 10.06
C PHE A 235 8.87 21.72 10.32
N THR A 236 9.24 21.71 11.58
CA THR A 236 10.59 21.37 12.04
C THR A 236 10.55 20.11 12.89
N VAL A 237 11.65 19.37 12.87
CA VAL A 237 11.87 18.24 13.77
C VAL A 237 12.61 18.78 15.00
N PRO A 238 12.12 18.54 16.23
CA PRO A 238 12.83 18.98 17.44
C PRO A 238 14.21 18.35 17.49
N GLN A 239 15.19 19.15 17.89
CA GLN A 239 16.55 18.65 18.05
C GLN A 239 16.62 17.80 19.33
N GLU A 240 17.04 16.55 19.21
CA GLU A 240 17.24 15.67 20.36
C GLU A 240 18.72 15.51 20.65
N ASP A 241 19.10 15.72 21.89
CA ASP A 241 20.46 15.46 22.35
C ASP A 241 20.79 13.97 22.27
N PRO A 242 21.91 13.56 21.63
CA PRO A 242 22.32 12.16 21.51
C PRO A 242 22.38 11.40 22.85
N GLU A 243 22.76 12.06 23.94
CA GLU A 243 22.80 11.43 25.27
C GLU A 243 21.40 11.09 25.79
N SER A 244 20.41 11.95 25.53
CA SER A 244 19.01 11.70 25.89
C SER A 244 18.43 10.51 25.11
N VAL A 245 18.79 10.38 23.82
CA VAL A 245 18.43 9.24 22.97
C VAL A 245 19.01 7.95 23.54
N ILE A 246 20.27 7.96 23.92
CA ILE A 246 20.95 6.78 24.52
C ILE A 246 20.30 6.39 25.84
N ALA A 247 20.05 7.35 26.74
CA ALA A 247 19.41 7.09 28.02
C ALA A 247 17.99 6.50 27.87
N ARG A 248 17.26 6.87 26.82
CA ARG A 248 15.99 6.25 26.46
C ARG A 248 16.17 4.81 25.98
N LEU A 249 17.11 4.57 25.07
CA LEU A 249 17.40 3.22 24.54
C LEU A 249 17.86 2.24 25.61
N GLU A 250 18.59 2.70 26.63
CA GLU A 250 19.03 1.86 27.75
C GLU A 250 17.88 1.48 28.69
N ARG A 251 16.88 2.35 28.84
CA ARG A 251 15.67 2.06 29.64
C ARG A 251 14.68 1.16 28.93
N GLU A 252 14.53 1.32 27.62
CA GLU A 252 13.51 0.66 26.78
C GLU A 252 14.14 -0.48 25.96
N SER A 253 14.97 -1.32 26.59
CA SER A 253 15.63 -2.42 25.87
C SER A 253 14.62 -3.41 25.25
N PRO A 254 14.61 -3.58 23.93
CA PRO A 254 13.64 -4.46 23.26
C PRO A 254 13.87 -5.96 23.50
N TYR A 255 15.04 -6.35 24.03
CA TYR A 255 15.39 -7.76 24.27
C TYR A 255 14.48 -8.48 25.27
N HIS A 256 13.72 -7.76 26.08
CA HIS A 256 12.82 -8.31 27.10
C HIS A 256 11.36 -8.43 26.62
N ALA A 257 11.05 -7.94 25.41
CA ALA A 257 9.72 -8.06 24.86
C ALA A 257 9.46 -9.52 24.42
N ALA A 258 8.40 -10.13 24.97
CA ALA A 258 7.94 -11.40 24.47
C ALA A 258 7.27 -11.20 23.10
N PRO A 259 7.47 -12.09 22.12
CA PRO A 259 6.80 -12.00 20.83
C PRO A 259 5.33 -12.45 21.00
N GLU A 260 4.49 -11.59 21.57
CA GLU A 260 3.04 -11.86 21.74
C GLU A 260 2.22 -11.39 20.54
N TRP A 261 2.83 -10.61 19.67
CA TRP A 261 2.16 -10.01 18.53
C TRP A 261 2.29 -10.89 17.28
N THR A 262 1.20 -10.95 16.52
CA THR A 262 1.19 -11.66 15.24
C THR A 262 1.16 -10.63 14.11
N ASN A 263 2.17 -10.66 13.27
CA ASN A 263 2.31 -9.77 12.12
C ASN A 263 1.08 -9.82 11.20
N PRO A 264 0.50 -8.67 10.79
CA PRO A 264 -0.62 -8.60 9.84
C PRO A 264 -0.38 -9.43 8.56
N SER A 265 0.83 -9.37 7.99
CA SER A 265 1.19 -10.18 6.81
C SER A 265 1.07 -11.69 7.07
N LEU A 266 1.41 -12.17 8.26
CA LEU A 266 1.25 -13.60 8.63
C LEU A 266 -0.23 -13.94 8.77
N ARG A 267 -1.05 -13.05 9.36
CA ARG A 267 -2.50 -13.22 9.45
C ARG A 267 -3.14 -13.29 8.08
N LEU A 268 -2.74 -12.41 7.16
CA LEU A 268 -3.20 -12.43 5.78
C LEU A 268 -2.80 -13.72 5.03
N ALA A 269 -1.59 -14.21 5.25
CA ALA A 269 -1.15 -15.48 4.66
C ALA A 269 -1.94 -16.68 5.21
N GLN A 270 -2.23 -16.72 6.52
CA GLN A 270 -3.08 -17.71 7.13
C GLN A 270 -4.50 -17.67 6.53
N LEU A 271 -5.09 -16.50 6.45
CA LEU A 271 -6.42 -16.32 5.87
C LEU A 271 -6.47 -16.80 4.40
N ARG A 272 -5.48 -16.47 3.58
CA ARG A 272 -5.40 -16.96 2.19
C ARG A 272 -5.41 -18.48 2.10
N TYR A 273 -4.71 -19.15 3.01
CA TYR A 273 -4.76 -20.60 3.12
C TYR A 273 -6.16 -21.09 3.51
N ASP A 274 -6.82 -20.48 4.48
CA ASP A 274 -8.17 -20.86 4.92
C ASP A 274 -9.20 -20.65 3.81
N LEU A 275 -9.15 -19.50 3.11
CA LEU A 275 -10.00 -19.20 1.97
C LEU A 275 -9.84 -20.22 0.84
N SER A 276 -8.62 -20.66 0.55
CA SER A 276 -8.36 -21.68 -0.46
C SER A 276 -9.05 -23.03 -0.18
N SER A 277 -9.31 -23.31 1.10
CA SER A 277 -10.09 -24.48 1.52
C SER A 277 -11.56 -24.40 1.11
N TYR A 278 -12.14 -23.18 1.09
CA TYR A 278 -13.50 -22.97 0.53
C TYR A 278 -13.53 -23.11 -0.98
N ASP A 279 -12.47 -22.71 -1.68
CA ASP A 279 -12.37 -22.91 -3.12
C ASP A 279 -12.38 -24.40 -3.50
N VAL A 280 -11.70 -25.25 -2.73
CA VAL A 280 -11.77 -26.70 -2.89
C VAL A 280 -13.20 -27.22 -2.68
N LYS A 281 -13.91 -26.74 -1.65
CA LYS A 281 -15.31 -27.13 -1.39
C LYS A 281 -16.24 -26.67 -2.50
N ARG A 282 -16.04 -25.44 -2.99
CA ARG A 282 -16.78 -24.88 -4.12
C ARG A 282 -16.55 -25.67 -5.42
N ALA A 283 -15.32 -26.08 -5.71
CA ALA A 283 -15.01 -26.92 -6.86
C ALA A 283 -15.68 -28.29 -6.75
N LYS A 284 -15.70 -28.90 -5.56
CA LYS A 284 -16.37 -30.18 -5.30
C LYS A 284 -17.90 -30.12 -5.46
N ALA A 285 -18.51 -28.95 -5.25
CA ALA A 285 -19.92 -28.73 -5.53
C ALA A 285 -20.31 -28.99 -7.01
N GLY A 286 -19.35 -28.92 -7.93
CA GLY A 286 -19.56 -29.26 -9.33
C GLY A 286 -19.93 -30.74 -9.63
N TYR A 287 -19.75 -31.63 -8.66
CA TYR A 287 -20.26 -33.02 -8.75
C TYR A 287 -21.73 -33.17 -8.37
N MET A 288 -22.29 -32.16 -7.67
CA MET A 288 -23.64 -32.20 -7.16
C MET A 288 -24.68 -31.80 -8.21
N PRO A 289 -25.93 -32.28 -8.12
CA PRO A 289 -27.02 -31.77 -8.93
C PRO A 289 -27.23 -30.25 -8.75
N ARG A 290 -27.77 -29.63 -9.80
CA ARG A 290 -28.18 -28.23 -9.78
C ARG A 290 -29.68 -28.14 -10.01
N LEU A 291 -30.37 -27.40 -9.18
CA LEU A 291 -31.81 -27.15 -9.26
C LEU A 291 -32.03 -25.66 -9.46
N SER A 292 -32.70 -25.28 -10.54
CA SER A 292 -33.02 -23.88 -10.85
C SER A 292 -34.51 -23.70 -11.12
N LEU A 293 -35.05 -22.58 -10.68
CA LEU A 293 -36.39 -22.08 -10.98
C LEU A 293 -36.24 -20.95 -12.01
N SER A 294 -37.01 -21.00 -13.08
CA SER A 294 -37.08 -19.93 -14.07
C SER A 294 -38.51 -19.50 -14.31
N GLY A 295 -38.70 -18.21 -14.59
CA GLY A 295 -39.98 -17.65 -14.96
C GLY A 295 -39.79 -16.66 -16.11
N GLY A 296 -40.81 -16.49 -16.93
CA GLY A 296 -40.69 -15.54 -18.01
C GLY A 296 -42.03 -15.17 -18.63
N TYR A 297 -42.04 -14.01 -19.22
CA TYR A 297 -43.08 -13.55 -20.15
C TYR A 297 -42.42 -13.31 -21.50
N SER A 298 -43.01 -13.85 -22.57
CA SER A 298 -42.58 -13.55 -23.93
C SER A 298 -43.75 -13.15 -24.78
N ASN A 299 -43.51 -12.25 -25.72
CA ASN A 299 -44.50 -11.82 -26.72
C ASN A 299 -43.77 -11.59 -28.03
N GLY A 300 -44.49 -11.69 -29.14
CA GLY A 300 -43.86 -11.55 -30.45
C GLY A 300 -44.82 -10.99 -31.51
N TYR A 301 -44.24 -10.21 -32.40
CA TYR A 301 -44.87 -9.76 -33.62
C TYR A 301 -44.21 -10.40 -34.83
N PHE A 302 -45.00 -11.01 -35.72
CA PHE A 302 -44.55 -11.65 -36.95
C PHE A 302 -45.16 -10.90 -38.14
N TYR A 303 -44.34 -10.57 -39.12
CA TYR A 303 -44.77 -9.94 -40.36
C TYR A 303 -44.20 -10.76 -41.54
N TYR A 304 -45.10 -11.33 -42.34
CA TYR A 304 -44.74 -12.11 -43.53
C TYR A 304 -44.65 -11.16 -44.73
N PHE A 305 -43.58 -11.32 -45.50
CA PHE A 305 -43.38 -10.56 -46.73
C PHE A 305 -44.10 -11.27 -47.90
N GLY A 306 -45.05 -10.60 -48.52
CA GLY A 306 -45.87 -11.13 -49.61
C GLY A 306 -47.35 -11.28 -49.23
N ASP A 307 -48.17 -11.54 -50.23
CA ASP A 307 -49.63 -11.55 -50.08
C ASP A 307 -50.20 -12.92 -49.74
N GLU A 308 -49.37 -13.95 -49.64
CA GLU A 308 -49.82 -15.34 -49.43
C GLU A 308 -50.38 -15.60 -48.01
N ILE A 309 -49.93 -14.87 -47.03
CA ILE A 309 -50.34 -15.00 -45.62
C ILE A 309 -50.80 -13.63 -45.10
N PRO A 310 -52.05 -13.46 -44.71
CA PRO A 310 -52.53 -12.18 -44.19
C PRO A 310 -51.87 -11.88 -42.82
N ASN A 311 -51.24 -10.71 -42.74
CA ASN A 311 -50.61 -10.25 -41.51
C ASN A 311 -51.69 -9.66 -40.59
N LYS A 312 -51.73 -10.17 -39.34
CA LYS A 312 -52.53 -9.52 -38.27
C LYS A 312 -51.90 -8.22 -37.86
N SER A 313 -52.71 -7.28 -37.37
CA SER A 313 -52.21 -6.00 -36.87
C SER A 313 -51.20 -6.21 -35.70
N PHE A 314 -50.31 -5.27 -35.52
CA PHE A 314 -49.36 -5.29 -34.41
C PHE A 314 -50.08 -5.41 -33.03
N GLY A 315 -51.15 -4.64 -32.83
CA GLY A 315 -51.91 -4.66 -31.58
C GLY A 315 -52.65 -5.98 -31.33
N ASP A 316 -53.18 -6.64 -32.39
CA ASP A 316 -53.82 -7.93 -32.26
C ASP A 316 -52.84 -9.04 -31.94
N GLN A 317 -51.65 -9.00 -32.54
CA GLN A 317 -50.60 -9.98 -32.25
C GLN A 317 -50.09 -9.81 -30.84
N LEU A 318 -49.82 -8.59 -30.34
CA LEU A 318 -49.42 -8.39 -28.98
C LEU A 318 -50.43 -8.88 -27.94
N LYS A 319 -51.74 -8.79 -28.25
CA LYS A 319 -52.81 -9.31 -27.39
C LYS A 319 -52.87 -10.85 -27.39
N SER A 320 -52.55 -11.47 -28.51
CA SER A 320 -52.72 -12.93 -28.69
C SER A 320 -51.48 -13.76 -28.49
N ASN A 321 -50.29 -13.17 -28.66
CA ASN A 321 -49.00 -13.92 -28.65
C ASN A 321 -48.29 -13.92 -27.30
N GLY A 322 -48.88 -13.30 -26.27
CA GLY A 322 -48.28 -13.29 -24.93
C GLY A 322 -48.29 -14.66 -24.29
N GLN A 323 -47.14 -15.10 -23.81
CA GLN A 323 -46.94 -16.41 -23.16
C GLN A 323 -46.20 -16.25 -21.85
N TYR A 324 -46.71 -16.85 -20.79
CA TYR A 324 -46.06 -16.99 -19.49
C TYR A 324 -45.45 -18.36 -19.37
N THR A 325 -44.23 -18.46 -18.90
CA THR A 325 -43.53 -19.72 -18.64
C THR A 325 -43.01 -19.77 -17.21
N ILE A 326 -43.20 -20.87 -16.54
CA ILE A 326 -42.57 -21.19 -15.24
C ILE A 326 -41.96 -22.57 -15.40
N GLY A 327 -40.68 -22.71 -15.08
CA GLY A 327 -39.94 -23.94 -15.24
C GLY A 327 -39.07 -24.27 -14.03
N LEU A 328 -39.05 -25.53 -13.64
CA LEU A 328 -38.11 -26.08 -12.68
C LEU A 328 -37.18 -27.04 -13.44
N SER A 329 -35.89 -26.78 -13.37
CA SER A 329 -34.88 -27.57 -14.05
C SER A 329 -33.92 -28.23 -13.07
N LEU A 330 -33.78 -29.55 -13.15
CA LEU A 330 -32.79 -30.32 -12.40
C LEU A 330 -31.72 -30.84 -13.39
N SER A 331 -30.50 -30.38 -13.21
CA SER A 331 -29.34 -30.81 -13.99
C SER A 331 -28.43 -31.69 -13.14
N ILE A 332 -28.22 -32.93 -13.56
CA ILE A 332 -27.38 -33.91 -12.86
C ILE A 332 -26.15 -34.20 -13.77
N PRO A 333 -24.93 -33.78 -13.37
CA PRO A 333 -23.74 -34.04 -14.16
C PRO A 333 -23.32 -35.53 -14.06
N ILE A 334 -23.60 -36.32 -15.10
CA ILE A 334 -23.22 -37.75 -15.15
C ILE A 334 -21.78 -37.89 -15.70
N PHE A 335 -21.46 -37.19 -16.77
CA PHE A 335 -20.14 -37.19 -17.36
C PHE A 335 -19.81 -35.85 -18.00
N ASN A 336 -18.77 -35.20 -17.49
CA ASN A 336 -18.32 -33.87 -17.92
C ASN A 336 -16.87 -33.85 -18.45
N ARG A 337 -16.45 -34.97 -19.07
CA ARG A 337 -15.09 -35.12 -19.63
C ARG A 337 -13.96 -34.85 -18.65
N GLY A 338 -14.19 -35.08 -17.34
CA GLY A 338 -13.21 -34.84 -16.29
C GLY A 338 -13.03 -33.39 -15.87
N GLN A 339 -13.86 -32.47 -16.36
CA GLN A 339 -13.72 -31.03 -16.09
C GLN A 339 -13.83 -30.68 -14.59
N VAL A 340 -14.81 -31.27 -13.89
CA VAL A 340 -14.94 -31.06 -12.44
C VAL A 340 -13.75 -31.65 -11.67
N ARG A 341 -13.28 -32.85 -12.08
CA ARG A 341 -12.09 -33.47 -11.48
C ARG A 341 -10.85 -32.56 -11.64
N ALA A 342 -10.67 -31.98 -12.81
CA ALA A 342 -9.59 -31.07 -13.10
C ALA A 342 -9.70 -29.79 -12.25
N SER A 343 -10.91 -29.20 -12.14
CA SER A 343 -11.17 -28.02 -11.30
C SER A 343 -10.89 -28.29 -9.81
N VAL A 344 -11.31 -29.46 -9.30
CA VAL A 344 -11.00 -29.85 -7.91
C VAL A 344 -9.49 -30.01 -7.73
N ARG A 345 -8.82 -30.71 -8.65
CA ARG A 345 -7.35 -30.86 -8.55
C ARG A 345 -6.61 -29.53 -8.61
N GLN A 346 -7.06 -28.62 -9.46
CA GLN A 346 -6.50 -27.25 -9.54
C GLN A 346 -6.70 -26.48 -8.22
N ALA A 347 -7.89 -26.54 -7.62
CA ALA A 347 -8.16 -25.90 -6.33
C ALA A 347 -7.32 -26.53 -5.20
N GLU A 348 -7.10 -27.85 -5.21
CA GLU A 348 -6.20 -28.51 -4.25
C GLU A 348 -4.76 -28.07 -4.41
N LEU A 349 -4.25 -27.92 -5.63
CA LEU A 349 -2.91 -27.40 -5.89
C LEU A 349 -2.77 -25.92 -5.48
N GLN A 350 -3.80 -25.11 -5.70
CA GLN A 350 -3.83 -23.73 -5.21
C GLN A 350 -3.78 -23.66 -3.69
N ARG A 351 -4.50 -24.54 -2.99
CA ARG A 351 -4.43 -24.65 -1.53
C ARG A 351 -3.03 -25.08 -1.05
N GLU A 352 -2.40 -26.02 -1.73
CA GLU A 352 -1.02 -26.45 -1.44
C GLU A 352 -0.02 -25.31 -1.65
N SER A 353 -0.20 -24.51 -2.72
CA SER A 353 0.56 -23.30 -2.97
C SER A 353 0.37 -22.25 -1.86
N ALA A 354 -0.88 -22.04 -1.42
CA ALA A 354 -1.18 -21.11 -0.31
C ALA A 354 -0.54 -21.57 1.01
N LEU A 355 -0.52 -22.89 1.28
CA LEU A 355 0.20 -23.45 2.43
C LEU A 355 1.71 -23.17 2.33
N GLY A 356 2.30 -23.35 1.14
CA GLY A 356 3.71 -23.02 0.89
C GLY A 356 4.01 -21.55 1.17
N GLN A 357 3.12 -20.63 0.75
CA GLN A 357 3.24 -19.19 1.01
C GLN A 357 3.14 -18.88 2.51
N LEU A 358 2.22 -19.53 3.22
CA LEU A 358 2.09 -19.38 4.69
C LEU A 358 3.38 -19.81 5.40
N ILE A 359 3.93 -20.97 5.06
CA ILE A 359 5.21 -21.47 5.63
C ILE A 359 6.33 -20.48 5.30
N GLN A 360 6.40 -20.00 4.06
CA GLN A 360 7.40 -19.00 3.66
C GLN A 360 7.28 -17.70 4.46
N GLN A 361 6.06 -17.24 4.74
CA GLN A 361 5.83 -16.05 5.56
C GLN A 361 6.26 -16.26 7.02
N GLN A 362 5.98 -17.43 7.60
CA GLN A 362 6.48 -17.79 8.94
C GLN A 362 8.01 -17.76 9.02
N PHE A 363 8.68 -18.33 8.01
CA PHE A 363 10.14 -18.28 7.94
C PHE A 363 10.68 -16.86 7.74
N SER A 364 9.98 -16.03 6.95
CA SER A 364 10.35 -14.64 6.73
C SER A 364 10.27 -13.84 8.03
N GLU A 365 9.23 -14.03 8.82
CA GLU A 365 9.06 -13.36 10.12
C GLU A 365 10.16 -13.77 11.11
N GLN A 366 10.39 -15.06 11.26
CA GLN A 366 11.48 -15.57 12.10
C GLN A 366 12.86 -15.04 11.66
N ARG A 367 13.10 -14.97 10.35
CA ARG A 367 14.31 -14.39 9.78
C ARG A 367 14.43 -12.91 10.10
N ASN A 368 13.36 -12.14 9.97
CA ASN A 368 13.36 -10.69 10.25
C ASN A 368 13.70 -10.42 11.71
N ILE A 369 13.12 -11.16 12.65
CA ILE A 369 13.43 -11.06 14.09
C ILE A 369 14.90 -11.41 14.33
N THR A 370 15.38 -12.50 13.73
CA THR A 370 16.77 -12.96 13.90
C THR A 370 17.77 -11.92 13.37
N LEU A 371 17.51 -11.38 12.17
CA LEU A 371 18.35 -10.36 11.55
C LEU A 371 18.29 -9.04 12.33
N ALA A 372 17.11 -8.58 12.72
CA ALA A 372 16.96 -7.36 13.52
C ALA A 372 17.69 -7.45 14.86
N THR A 373 17.65 -8.62 15.52
CA THR A 373 18.40 -8.88 16.74
C THR A 373 19.92 -8.82 16.51
N ALA A 374 20.40 -9.43 15.43
CA ALA A 374 21.83 -9.38 15.08
C ALA A 374 22.28 -7.97 14.69
N ASP A 375 21.45 -7.23 13.94
CA ASP A 375 21.71 -5.86 13.54
C ASP A 375 21.77 -4.91 14.74
N LEU A 376 20.86 -5.06 15.72
CA LEU A 376 20.91 -4.26 16.94
C LEU A 376 22.18 -4.55 17.75
N ARG A 377 22.56 -5.81 17.95
CA ARG A 377 23.82 -6.17 18.62
C ARG A 377 25.04 -5.56 17.94
N LYS A 378 25.08 -5.62 16.60
CA LYS A 378 26.13 -4.97 15.81
C LYS A 378 26.15 -3.46 16.02
N ALA A 379 24.98 -2.81 16.05
CA ALA A 379 24.87 -1.37 16.27
C ALA A 379 25.30 -0.98 17.68
N GLU A 380 24.99 -1.78 18.70
CA GLU A 380 25.43 -1.59 20.08
C GLU A 380 26.95 -1.66 20.21
N GLU A 381 27.57 -2.67 19.57
CA GLU A 381 29.04 -2.78 19.58
C GLU A 381 29.70 -1.63 18.80
N SER A 382 29.14 -1.24 17.65
CA SER A 382 29.61 -0.06 16.89
C SER A 382 29.52 1.23 17.71
N TYR A 383 28.41 1.40 18.45
CA TYR A 383 28.23 2.54 19.36
C TYR A 383 29.31 2.55 20.44
N ARG A 384 29.56 1.42 21.12
CA ARG A 384 30.58 1.31 22.17
C ARG A 384 31.97 1.68 21.65
N LEU A 385 32.38 1.06 20.53
CA LEU A 385 33.70 1.32 19.93
C LEU A 385 33.85 2.75 19.42
N SER A 386 32.81 3.35 18.85
CA SER A 386 32.86 4.72 18.35
C SER A 386 32.92 5.73 19.49
N LYS A 387 32.25 5.46 20.63
CA LYS A 387 32.34 6.26 21.85
C LYS A 387 33.76 6.28 22.38
N ASP A 388 34.36 5.09 22.56
CA ASP A 388 35.75 4.97 23.01
C ASP A 388 36.72 5.70 22.06
N ASN A 389 36.47 5.64 20.76
CA ASN A 389 37.27 6.34 19.75
C ASN A 389 37.17 7.87 19.84
N VAL A 390 36.00 8.41 20.18
CA VAL A 390 35.84 9.87 20.41
C VAL A 390 36.64 10.30 21.62
N GLU A 391 36.60 9.55 22.74
CA GLU A 391 37.36 9.86 23.96
C GLU A 391 38.87 9.90 23.67
N VAL A 392 39.38 8.89 22.99
CA VAL A 392 40.81 8.82 22.61
C VAL A 392 41.19 9.95 21.63
N ALA A 393 40.34 10.24 20.66
CA ALA A 393 40.59 11.33 19.71
C ALA A 393 40.59 12.70 20.39
N GLN A 394 39.70 12.91 21.38
CA GLN A 394 39.67 14.13 22.19
C GLN A 394 40.96 14.30 23.02
N GLU A 395 41.38 13.26 23.75
CA GLU A 395 42.65 13.28 24.49
C GLU A 395 43.83 13.56 23.57
N SER A 396 43.84 12.95 22.38
CA SER A 396 44.91 13.20 21.39
C SER A 396 44.94 14.66 20.93
N LEU A 397 43.76 15.27 20.70
CA LEU A 397 43.67 16.68 20.30
C LEU A 397 44.14 17.59 21.46
N ASP A 398 43.75 17.31 22.69
CA ASP A 398 44.15 18.08 23.88
C ASP A 398 45.66 18.08 24.10
N MET A 399 46.31 16.93 23.89
CA MET A 399 47.78 16.81 23.92
C MET A 399 48.42 17.58 22.79
N THR A 400 47.91 17.37 21.56
CA THR A 400 48.44 18.05 20.36
C THR A 400 48.29 19.55 20.46
N GLU A 401 47.22 20.05 21.05
CA GLU A 401 47.01 21.47 21.28
C GLU A 401 48.05 22.08 22.24
N LYS A 402 48.35 21.38 23.34
CA LYS A 402 49.42 21.78 24.28
C LYS A 402 50.80 21.84 23.60
N GLU A 403 51.12 20.86 22.77
CA GLU A 403 52.38 20.81 22.02
C GLU A 403 52.47 21.89 20.96
N TYR A 404 51.38 22.19 20.27
CA TYR A 404 51.28 23.28 19.31
C TYR A 404 51.47 24.62 19.99
N ASN A 405 50.79 24.86 21.12
CA ASN A 405 50.95 26.11 21.91
C ASN A 405 52.37 26.27 22.45
N ALA A 406 53.11 25.17 22.71
CA ALA A 406 54.52 25.18 23.10
C ALA A 406 55.49 25.33 21.92
N GLY A 407 55.00 25.40 20.68
CA GLY A 407 55.78 25.50 19.44
C GLY A 407 56.55 24.21 19.08
N ARG A 408 56.14 23.03 19.59
CA ARG A 408 56.82 21.77 19.39
C ARG A 408 56.35 21.04 18.13
N ILE A 409 55.15 21.34 17.67
CA ILE A 409 54.54 20.74 16.47
C ILE A 409 54.02 21.84 15.53
N THR A 410 53.75 21.42 14.29
CA THR A 410 53.21 22.32 13.24
C THR A 410 51.70 22.49 13.35
N ALA A 411 51.18 23.57 12.75
CA ALA A 411 49.73 23.75 12.61
C ALA A 411 49.09 22.62 11.83
N TYR A 412 49.79 22.00 10.91
CA TYR A 412 49.33 20.85 10.13
C TYR A 412 49.06 19.59 10.99
N GLU A 413 49.98 19.28 11.93
CA GLU A 413 49.82 18.15 12.85
C GLU A 413 48.64 18.36 13.82
N TRP A 414 48.42 19.59 14.29
CA TRP A 414 47.27 19.97 15.09
C TRP A 414 45.97 19.78 14.24
N GLU A 415 45.96 20.25 13.01
CA GLU A 415 44.83 20.13 12.11
C GLU A 415 44.46 18.67 11.82
N GLN A 416 45.47 17.80 11.64
CA GLN A 416 45.24 16.37 11.50
C GLN A 416 44.55 15.76 12.72
N SER A 417 44.95 16.15 13.92
CA SER A 417 44.35 15.68 15.17
C SER A 417 42.90 16.15 15.32
N LYS A 418 42.64 17.42 14.97
CA LYS A 418 41.30 17.99 14.93
C LYS A 418 40.41 17.24 13.96
N ASN A 419 40.86 16.99 12.74
CA ASN A 419 40.12 16.28 11.71
C ASN A 419 39.81 14.83 12.10
N LYS A 420 40.72 14.17 12.84
CA LYS A 420 40.47 12.84 13.42
C LYS A 420 39.34 12.87 14.45
N LEU A 421 39.30 13.88 15.34
CA LEU A 421 38.23 14.06 16.30
C LEU A 421 36.88 14.31 15.61
N ILE A 422 36.86 15.20 14.61
CA ILE A 422 35.62 15.47 13.86
C ILE A 422 35.11 14.23 13.15
N GLY A 423 35.99 13.45 12.54
CA GLY A 423 35.65 12.14 11.96
C GLY A 423 35.10 11.15 13.00
N ALA A 424 35.75 11.07 14.18
CA ALA A 424 35.30 10.23 15.28
C ALA A 424 33.93 10.66 15.82
N LYS A 425 33.70 11.98 16.02
CA LYS A 425 32.39 12.54 16.44
C LYS A 425 31.29 12.19 15.42
N SER A 426 31.55 12.38 14.13
CA SER A 426 30.59 12.04 13.07
C SER A 426 30.25 10.54 13.06
N GLN A 427 31.25 9.67 13.22
CA GLN A 427 31.06 8.22 13.30
C GLN A 427 30.26 7.83 14.55
N TYR A 428 30.51 8.45 15.68
CA TYR A 428 29.78 8.25 16.92
C TYR A 428 28.30 8.61 16.76
N LEU A 429 27.98 9.79 16.23
CA LEU A 429 26.62 10.22 15.96
C LEU A 429 25.89 9.24 15.02
N GLN A 430 26.55 8.83 13.93
CA GLN A 430 26.00 7.84 13.03
C GLN A 430 25.70 6.50 13.74
N SER A 431 26.56 6.07 14.67
CA SER A 431 26.35 4.85 15.45
C SER A 431 25.17 4.97 16.44
N VAL A 432 24.99 6.14 17.09
CA VAL A 432 23.86 6.43 17.98
C VAL A 432 22.53 6.29 17.23
N TYR A 433 22.39 7.01 16.14
CA TYR A 433 21.14 7.01 15.38
C TYR A 433 20.89 5.71 14.62
N THR A 434 21.96 5.00 14.20
CA THR A 434 21.82 3.64 13.69
C THR A 434 21.30 2.69 14.78
N ARG A 435 21.83 2.77 16.01
CA ARG A 435 21.34 1.97 17.14
C ARG A 435 19.88 2.28 17.45
N LEU A 436 19.47 3.56 17.43
CA LEU A 436 18.08 3.98 17.59
C LEU A 436 17.19 3.31 16.55
N LEU A 437 17.52 3.42 15.27
CA LEU A 437 16.73 2.84 14.19
C LEU A 437 16.63 1.31 14.31
N ARG A 438 17.74 0.61 14.67
CA ARG A 438 17.74 -0.85 14.86
C ARG A 438 16.92 -1.27 16.08
N SER A 439 16.91 -0.46 17.15
CA SER A 439 16.04 -0.68 18.31
C SER A 439 14.57 -0.53 17.94
N ILE A 440 14.20 0.52 17.21
CA ILE A 440 12.84 0.73 16.69
C ILE A 440 12.37 -0.47 15.87
N ASN A 441 13.22 -0.93 14.93
CA ASN A 441 12.90 -2.06 14.06
C ASN A 441 12.71 -3.37 14.85
N LEU A 442 13.58 -3.67 15.81
CA LEU A 442 13.44 -4.87 16.62
C LEU A 442 12.21 -4.80 17.52
N THR A 443 11.93 -3.64 18.15
CA THR A 443 10.72 -3.43 18.94
C THR A 443 9.48 -3.70 18.10
N TYR A 444 9.42 -3.16 16.89
CA TYR A 444 8.32 -3.40 15.97
C TYR A 444 8.15 -4.89 15.66
N TYR A 445 9.22 -5.62 15.30
CA TYR A 445 9.12 -7.05 14.99
C TYR A 445 8.73 -7.93 16.18
N LEU A 446 8.96 -7.47 17.41
CA LEU A 446 8.59 -8.21 18.62
C LEU A 446 7.20 -7.85 19.16
N THR A 447 6.80 -6.60 19.07
CA THR A 447 5.59 -6.09 19.74
C THR A 447 4.51 -5.57 18.81
N GLY A 448 4.82 -5.33 17.53
CA GLY A 448 3.93 -4.66 16.57
C GLY A 448 3.69 -3.18 16.86
N THR A 449 4.42 -2.61 17.81
CA THR A 449 4.27 -1.20 18.19
C THR A 449 5.56 -0.43 17.93
N LEU A 450 5.42 0.81 17.51
CA LEU A 450 6.55 1.72 17.40
C LEU A 450 6.66 2.54 18.70
N PRO A 451 7.88 2.86 19.16
CA PRO A 451 8.06 3.71 20.33
C PRO A 451 7.40 5.07 20.09
N ARG A 452 6.64 5.51 21.08
CA ARG A 452 5.91 6.78 21.06
C ARG A 452 6.79 7.97 21.31
#